data_f981d810630e0dfe86d884631ab5bbf7
#
_entry.id   f981d810630e0dfe86d884631ab5bbf7
#
_cell.length_a   1.000
_cell.length_b   1.000
_cell.length_c   1.000
_cell.angle_alpha   90.00
_cell.angle_beta   90.00
_cell.angle_gamma   90.00
#
_symmetry.space_group_name_H-M   'P 1'
#
loop_
_entity.id
_entity.type
_entity.pdbx_description
1 polymer ?
#
loop_
_entity_poly.entity_id
_entity_poly.type
_entity_poly.pdbx_seq_one_letter_code
_entity_poly.pdbx_strand_id
1 'polypeptide(L)'
;MKLTESQLHKFTNDAVLAHIRNLIEFKGSFTEDDIEPIIRERAIAYGIDLEDEDYKKVKTDVEYHFKIKHTAACYIYDQYDEKRDWYTAFEPEDEFFWNRYRNHLINYERLDINSVNKLESETLANLMNCLGNPNDVIKGKRLRRGLVIGDVQSGKTATYAGLICKAADAGYKVVILLTGITESLRKQTQERMEEGLSLIHISEPTRQAEI
;
A
#
# COMPACT_ATOMS: atom_id res chain seq x y z
N MET A 1 -8.77 -34.53 -10.79
CA MET A 1 -10.24 -34.33 -10.59
C MET A 1 -10.43 -32.83 -10.35
N LYS A 2 -11.12 -32.14 -11.24
CA LYS A 2 -11.28 -30.69 -11.15
C LYS A 2 -12.14 -30.35 -9.93
N LEU A 3 -11.64 -29.45 -9.08
CA LEU A 3 -12.37 -29.01 -7.89
C LEU A 3 -13.55 -28.13 -8.29
N THR A 4 -14.66 -28.25 -7.58
CA THR A 4 -15.74 -27.28 -7.69
C THR A 4 -15.34 -25.99 -6.96
N GLU A 5 -15.94 -24.85 -7.33
CA GLU A 5 -15.65 -23.56 -6.63
C GLU A 5 -15.87 -23.66 -5.11
N SER A 6 -16.89 -24.38 -4.67
CA SER A 6 -17.16 -24.60 -3.25
C SER A 6 -16.06 -25.42 -2.56
N GLN A 7 -15.53 -26.44 -3.25
CA GLN A 7 -14.44 -27.26 -2.73
C GLN A 7 -13.12 -26.46 -2.69
N LEU A 8 -12.86 -25.64 -3.70
CA LEU A 8 -11.69 -24.77 -3.76
C LEU A 8 -11.72 -23.74 -2.63
N HIS A 9 -12.87 -23.08 -2.44
CA HIS A 9 -13.06 -22.13 -1.35
C HIS A 9 -12.87 -22.76 0.03
N LYS A 10 -13.42 -23.96 0.23
CA LYS A 10 -13.24 -24.70 1.48
C LYS A 10 -11.78 -25.09 1.70
N PHE A 11 -11.08 -25.58 0.67
CA PHE A 11 -9.65 -25.87 0.76
C PHE A 11 -8.84 -24.62 1.12
N THR A 12 -9.11 -23.48 0.46
CA THR A 12 -8.44 -22.23 0.77
C THR A 12 -8.62 -21.83 2.23
N ASN A 13 -9.85 -21.82 2.74
CA ASN A 13 -10.13 -21.35 4.10
C ASN A 13 -9.65 -22.32 5.19
N ASP A 14 -10.01 -23.60 5.06
CA ASP A 14 -9.82 -24.57 6.13
C ASP A 14 -8.42 -25.18 6.14
N ALA A 15 -7.79 -25.31 4.97
CA ALA A 15 -6.49 -25.92 4.88
C ALA A 15 -5.34 -24.91 4.80
N VAL A 16 -5.45 -23.90 3.93
CA VAL A 16 -4.36 -22.98 3.65
C VAL A 16 -4.36 -21.81 4.62
N LEU A 17 -5.45 -21.02 4.69
CA LEU A 17 -5.51 -19.83 5.55
C LEU A 17 -5.42 -20.18 7.03
N ALA A 18 -6.05 -21.28 7.47
CA ALA A 18 -5.94 -21.75 8.85
C ALA A 18 -4.50 -22.15 9.21
N HIS A 19 -3.80 -22.81 8.29
CA HIS A 19 -2.39 -23.19 8.49
C HIS A 19 -1.49 -21.96 8.58
N ILE A 20 -1.66 -20.98 7.70
CA ILE A 20 -0.88 -19.73 7.72
C ILE A 20 -1.11 -18.94 9.03
N ARG A 21 -2.36 -18.84 9.52
CA ARG A 21 -2.64 -18.22 10.82
C ARG A 21 -1.85 -18.88 11.95
N ASN A 22 -1.86 -20.20 12.00
CA ASN A 22 -1.09 -20.94 13.00
C ASN A 22 0.42 -20.68 12.86
N LEU A 23 0.95 -20.64 11.63
CA LEU A 23 2.36 -20.33 11.39
C LEU A 23 2.74 -18.93 11.88
N ILE A 24 1.89 -17.93 11.65
CA ILE A 24 2.10 -16.55 12.11
C ILE A 24 2.14 -16.51 13.65
N GLU A 25 1.23 -17.24 14.33
CA GLU A 25 1.21 -17.32 15.79
C GLU A 25 2.50 -17.94 16.34
N PHE A 26 3.05 -18.96 15.68
CA PHE A 26 4.25 -19.65 16.15
C PHE A 26 5.58 -19.00 15.71
N LYS A 27 5.67 -18.55 14.47
CA LYS A 27 6.91 -18.00 13.89
C LYS A 27 6.98 -16.47 13.92
N GLY A 28 5.85 -15.80 14.09
CA GLY A 28 5.75 -14.33 14.14
C GLY A 28 5.92 -13.62 12.80
N SER A 29 6.22 -14.33 11.70
CA SER A 29 6.40 -13.75 10.37
C SER A 29 5.91 -14.68 9.26
N PHE A 30 5.38 -14.09 8.19
CA PHE A 30 4.93 -14.78 6.99
C PHE A 30 5.14 -13.83 5.80
N THR A 31 5.72 -14.33 4.72
CA THR A 31 6.13 -13.55 3.56
C THR A 31 5.52 -14.11 2.26
N GLU A 32 5.64 -13.35 1.16
CA GLU A 32 5.17 -13.80 -0.17
C GLU A 32 5.83 -15.13 -0.59
N ASP A 33 7.11 -15.31 -0.23
CA ASP A 33 7.90 -16.50 -0.59
C ASP A 33 7.41 -17.76 0.11
N ASP A 34 6.69 -17.63 1.23
CA ASP A 34 6.12 -18.77 1.98
C ASP A 34 4.81 -19.28 1.35
N ILE A 35 4.15 -18.50 0.49
CA ILE A 35 2.81 -18.82 -0.04
C ILE A 35 2.83 -20.08 -0.88
N GLU A 36 3.70 -20.14 -1.88
CA GLU A 36 3.75 -21.26 -2.82
C GLU A 36 4.08 -22.59 -2.14
N PRO A 37 5.14 -22.68 -1.30
CA PRO A 37 5.44 -23.91 -0.55
C PRO A 37 4.26 -24.38 0.30
N ILE A 38 3.56 -23.48 0.98
CA ILE A 38 2.44 -23.83 1.84
C ILE A 38 1.24 -24.35 1.04
N ILE A 39 0.85 -23.67 -0.06
CA ILE A 39 -0.25 -24.12 -0.90
C ILE A 39 0.03 -25.53 -1.44
N ARG A 40 1.25 -25.79 -1.93
CA ARG A 40 1.64 -27.08 -2.47
C ARG A 40 1.66 -28.16 -1.37
N GLU A 41 2.22 -27.87 -0.23
CA GLU A 41 2.23 -28.79 0.92
C GLU A 41 0.82 -29.17 1.36
N ARG A 42 -0.07 -28.17 1.47
CA ARG A 42 -1.48 -28.42 1.84
C ARG A 42 -2.22 -29.22 0.78
N ALA A 43 -2.01 -28.89 -0.50
CA ALA A 43 -2.62 -29.67 -1.58
C ALA A 43 -2.22 -31.15 -1.54
N ILE A 44 -0.96 -31.44 -1.32
CA ILE A 44 -0.46 -32.82 -1.15
C ILE A 44 -1.08 -33.48 0.09
N ALA A 45 -1.14 -32.78 1.23
CA ALA A 45 -1.69 -33.32 2.47
C ALA A 45 -3.19 -33.67 2.36
N TYR A 46 -3.92 -32.94 1.52
CA TYR A 46 -5.36 -33.19 1.27
C TYR A 46 -5.61 -34.05 0.02
N GLY A 47 -4.55 -34.55 -0.66
CA GLY A 47 -4.68 -35.36 -1.86
C GLY A 47 -5.31 -34.62 -3.04
N ILE A 48 -5.12 -33.30 -3.11
CA ILE A 48 -5.68 -32.40 -4.13
C ILE A 48 -4.60 -32.15 -5.18
N ASP A 49 -4.97 -32.38 -6.45
CA ASP A 49 -4.16 -32.00 -7.60
C ASP A 49 -4.68 -30.64 -8.10
N LEU A 50 -3.96 -29.56 -7.79
CA LEU A 50 -4.32 -28.23 -8.17
C LEU A 50 -3.86 -27.93 -9.60
N GLU A 51 -4.81 -27.66 -10.50
CA GLU A 51 -4.52 -27.08 -11.82
C GLU A 51 -3.98 -25.65 -11.66
N ASP A 52 -3.21 -25.15 -12.62
CA ASP A 52 -2.59 -23.82 -12.58
C ASP A 52 -3.60 -22.68 -12.33
N GLU A 53 -4.82 -22.83 -12.85
CA GLU A 53 -5.90 -21.86 -12.67
C GLU A 53 -6.43 -21.84 -11.22
N ASP A 54 -6.61 -23.01 -10.63
CA ASP A 54 -7.06 -23.15 -9.24
C ASP A 54 -5.96 -22.69 -8.26
N TYR A 55 -4.70 -23.03 -8.56
CA TYR A 55 -3.55 -22.53 -7.82
C TYR A 55 -3.50 -21.01 -7.78
N LYS A 56 -3.69 -20.34 -8.95
CA LYS A 56 -3.70 -18.88 -9.03
C LYS A 56 -4.82 -18.27 -8.18
N LYS A 57 -6.02 -18.87 -8.18
CA LYS A 57 -7.14 -18.41 -7.35
C LYS A 57 -6.80 -18.52 -5.86
N VAL A 58 -6.32 -19.69 -5.41
CA VAL A 58 -5.91 -19.90 -4.01
C VAL A 58 -4.82 -18.91 -3.61
N LYS A 59 -3.81 -18.74 -4.45
CA LYS A 59 -2.73 -17.77 -4.21
C LYS A 59 -3.27 -16.36 -4.05
N THR A 60 -4.15 -15.92 -4.96
CA THR A 60 -4.77 -14.58 -4.90
C THR A 60 -5.59 -14.40 -3.63
N ASP A 61 -6.36 -15.41 -3.21
CA ASP A 61 -7.15 -15.35 -1.97
C ASP A 61 -6.26 -15.26 -0.73
N VAL A 62 -5.13 -15.98 -0.71
CA VAL A 62 -4.14 -15.91 0.38
C VAL A 62 -3.48 -14.53 0.43
N GLU A 63 -2.99 -14.04 -0.69
CA GLU A 63 -2.39 -12.71 -0.81
C GLU A 63 -3.36 -11.62 -0.34
N TYR A 64 -4.62 -11.74 -0.74
CA TYR A 64 -5.68 -10.84 -0.33
C TYR A 64 -5.96 -10.90 1.18
N HIS A 65 -6.08 -12.10 1.73
CA HIS A 65 -6.42 -12.30 3.15
C HIS A 65 -5.36 -11.76 4.10
N PHE A 66 -4.07 -11.95 3.75
CA PHE A 66 -2.95 -11.51 4.57
C PHE A 66 -2.36 -10.16 4.13
N LYS A 67 -2.99 -9.46 3.18
CA LYS A 67 -2.54 -8.16 2.64
C LYS A 67 -1.09 -8.15 2.15
N ILE A 68 -0.62 -9.27 1.62
CA ILE A 68 0.79 -9.47 1.25
C ILE A 68 1.14 -8.83 -0.09
N LYS A 69 0.15 -8.61 -0.97
CA LYS A 69 0.39 -8.10 -2.32
C LYS A 69 -0.07 -6.68 -2.53
N HIS A 70 0.88 -5.78 -2.74
CA HIS A 70 0.66 -4.59 -3.55
C HIS A 70 1.03 -4.94 -4.99
N THR A 71 0.04 -5.04 -5.87
CA THR A 71 0.29 -5.16 -7.32
C THR A 71 1.00 -3.90 -7.76
N ALA A 72 2.12 -4.04 -8.46
CA ALA A 72 2.82 -2.91 -9.04
C ALA A 72 1.84 -2.05 -9.84
N ALA A 73 1.79 -0.75 -9.57
CA ALA A 73 0.88 0.15 -10.26
C ALA A 73 1.36 0.33 -11.71
N CYS A 74 0.49 -0.02 -12.66
CA CYS A 74 0.70 0.37 -14.05
C CYS A 74 0.23 1.82 -14.21
N TYR A 75 1.06 2.68 -14.77
CA TYR A 75 0.70 4.09 -15.01
C TYR A 75 0.83 4.44 -16.48
N ILE A 76 -0.15 5.19 -16.96
CA ILE A 76 -0.20 5.69 -18.33
C ILE A 76 0.02 7.19 -18.27
N TYR A 77 0.88 7.69 -19.12
CA TYR A 77 1.28 9.08 -19.12
C TYR A 77 1.38 9.69 -20.52
N ASP A 78 1.36 11.01 -20.59
CA ASP A 78 1.60 11.73 -21.83
C ASP A 78 3.09 11.74 -22.19
N GLN A 79 3.45 11.27 -23.37
CA GLN A 79 4.85 11.15 -23.85
C GLN A 79 5.55 12.51 -24.02
N TYR A 80 4.81 13.61 -24.01
CA TYR A 80 5.34 14.97 -24.22
C TYR A 80 5.74 15.69 -22.93
N ASP A 81 5.63 15.06 -21.77
CA ASP A 81 6.05 15.66 -20.49
C ASP A 81 7.53 15.43 -20.22
N GLU A 82 8.38 16.40 -20.47
CA GLU A 82 9.84 16.31 -20.47
C GLU A 82 10.49 16.11 -19.07
N LYS A 83 9.75 16.30 -17.97
CA LYS A 83 10.33 16.29 -16.61
C LYS A 83 9.71 15.23 -15.69
N ARG A 84 9.69 13.98 -16.13
CA ARG A 84 8.96 12.93 -15.43
C ARG A 84 9.68 12.29 -14.27
N ASP A 85 10.96 12.10 -14.40
CA ASP A 85 11.74 11.32 -13.44
C ASP A 85 12.38 12.22 -12.38
N TRP A 86 11.75 13.37 -12.10
CA TRP A 86 12.29 14.33 -11.16
C TRP A 86 12.46 13.76 -9.77
N TYR A 87 11.52 12.91 -9.34
CA TYR A 87 11.55 12.32 -8.01
C TYR A 87 12.57 11.20 -7.91
N THR A 88 12.80 10.43 -8.96
CA THR A 88 13.83 9.39 -9.00
C THR A 88 15.25 9.99 -8.89
N ALA A 89 15.43 11.21 -9.41
CA ALA A 89 16.67 11.97 -9.30
C ALA A 89 16.73 12.85 -8.03
N PHE A 90 15.64 12.91 -7.26
CA PHE A 90 15.53 13.70 -6.05
C PHE A 90 15.85 12.81 -4.85
N GLU A 91 16.91 13.14 -4.14
CA GLU A 91 17.23 12.55 -2.84
C GLU A 91 16.81 13.56 -1.77
N PRO A 92 15.70 13.33 -1.05
CA PRO A 92 15.32 14.20 0.05
C PRO A 92 16.41 14.13 1.14
N GLU A 93 16.79 15.26 1.69
CA GLU A 93 17.76 15.32 2.80
C GLU A 93 17.26 14.55 4.03
N ASP A 94 15.95 14.51 4.23
CA ASP A 94 15.29 13.75 5.28
C ASP A 94 13.88 13.31 4.82
N GLU A 95 13.62 12.02 4.85
CA GLU A 95 12.28 11.45 4.61
C GLU A 95 11.51 11.31 5.93
N PHE A 96 11.38 12.39 6.66
CA PHE A 96 10.81 12.40 7.99
C PHE A 96 9.38 11.86 8.05
N PHE A 97 8.49 12.35 7.18
CA PHE A 97 7.08 11.94 7.17
C PHE A 97 6.91 10.52 6.66
N TRP A 98 7.60 10.17 5.58
CA TRP A 98 7.53 8.83 5.01
C TRP A 98 8.07 7.77 5.99
N ASN A 99 9.22 7.97 6.58
CA ASN A 99 9.82 7.01 7.49
C ASN A 99 8.92 6.71 8.70
N ARG A 100 8.22 7.71 9.23
CA ARG A 100 7.25 7.51 10.31
C ARG A 100 6.04 6.71 9.85
N TYR A 101 5.48 7.06 8.69
CA TYR A 101 4.35 6.34 8.14
C TYR A 101 4.73 4.90 7.75
N ARG A 102 5.89 4.69 7.17
CA ARG A 102 6.44 3.37 6.87
C ARG A 102 6.52 2.50 8.13
N ASN A 103 7.03 3.04 9.22
CA ASN A 103 7.08 2.35 10.51
C ASN A 103 5.68 2.03 11.05
N HIS A 104 4.70 2.92 10.85
CA HIS A 104 3.30 2.66 11.19
C HIS A 104 2.73 1.48 10.40
N LEU A 105 2.92 1.45 9.08
CA LEU A 105 2.47 0.35 8.23
C LEU A 105 3.04 -1.01 8.68
N ILE A 106 4.31 -1.07 9.02
CA ILE A 106 4.99 -2.31 9.42
C ILE A 106 4.58 -2.73 10.85
N ASN A 107 4.64 -1.82 11.83
CA ASN A 107 4.53 -2.18 13.23
C ASN A 107 3.09 -2.20 13.75
N TYR A 108 2.19 -1.36 13.21
CA TYR A 108 0.80 -1.24 13.67
C TYR A 108 -0.18 -1.89 12.70
N GLU A 109 -0.09 -1.58 11.40
CA GLU A 109 -0.92 -2.20 10.37
C GLU A 109 -0.48 -3.64 10.04
N ARG A 110 0.70 -4.06 10.53
CA ARG A 110 1.26 -5.41 10.32
C ARG A 110 1.42 -5.77 8.85
N LEU A 111 1.70 -4.79 7.99
CA LEU A 111 2.02 -5.07 6.60
C LEU A 111 3.41 -5.71 6.49
N ASP A 112 3.52 -6.65 5.56
CA ASP A 112 4.81 -7.26 5.23
C ASP A 112 5.80 -6.22 4.71
N ILE A 113 7.05 -6.31 5.16
CA ILE A 113 8.11 -5.35 4.83
C ILE A 113 8.39 -5.30 3.32
N ASN A 114 8.28 -6.42 2.59
CA ASN A 114 8.49 -6.46 1.15
C ASN A 114 7.35 -5.75 0.42
N SER A 115 6.11 -5.88 0.92
CA SER A 115 4.95 -5.16 0.39
C SER A 115 5.09 -3.66 0.59
N VAL A 116 5.60 -3.21 1.74
CA VAL A 116 5.86 -1.79 2.01
C VAL A 116 7.00 -1.27 1.13
N ASN A 117 8.06 -2.04 0.93
CA ASN A 117 9.16 -1.68 0.02
C ASN A 117 8.68 -1.58 -1.44
N LYS A 118 7.83 -2.50 -1.91
CA LYS A 118 7.21 -2.42 -3.25
C LYS A 118 6.28 -1.21 -3.37
N LEU A 119 5.48 -0.93 -2.34
CA LEU A 119 4.66 0.29 -2.31
C LEU A 119 5.52 1.53 -2.49
N GLU A 120 6.64 1.62 -1.79
CA GLU A 120 7.57 2.74 -1.86
C GLU A 120 8.24 2.87 -3.22
N SER A 121 8.95 1.82 -3.66
CA SER A 121 9.81 1.88 -4.84
C SER A 121 9.05 1.85 -6.16
N GLU A 122 7.94 1.10 -6.23
CA GLU A 122 7.22 0.90 -7.49
C GLU A 122 5.98 1.80 -7.60
N THR A 123 5.23 1.98 -6.51
CA THR A 123 3.97 2.73 -6.57
C THR A 123 4.17 4.20 -6.24
N LEU A 124 4.72 4.52 -5.07
CA LEU A 124 4.85 5.90 -4.62
C LEU A 124 5.87 6.68 -5.44
N ALA A 125 7.01 6.09 -5.78
CA ALA A 125 8.02 6.74 -6.63
C ALA A 125 7.43 7.13 -7.99
N ASN A 126 6.65 6.24 -8.61
CA ASN A 126 5.99 6.52 -9.89
C ASN A 126 4.90 7.58 -9.76
N LEU A 127 4.10 7.55 -8.69
CA LEU A 127 3.09 8.57 -8.43
C LEU A 127 3.74 9.94 -8.18
N MET A 128 4.85 10.00 -7.46
CA MET A 128 5.60 11.23 -7.24
C MET A 128 6.16 11.81 -8.55
N ASN A 129 6.65 10.96 -9.46
CA ASN A 129 7.06 11.39 -10.79
C ASN A 129 5.90 11.97 -11.62
N CYS A 130 4.66 11.52 -11.39
CA CYS A 130 3.47 12.10 -12.02
C CYS A 130 3.10 13.48 -11.46
N LEU A 131 3.54 13.81 -10.26
CA LEU A 131 3.39 15.15 -9.68
C LEU A 131 4.45 16.11 -10.25
N GLY A 132 4.25 17.41 -10.12
CA GLY A 132 5.28 18.39 -10.47
C GLY A 132 6.30 18.55 -9.35
N ASN A 133 7.54 18.83 -9.67
CA ASN A 133 8.54 19.17 -8.67
C ASN A 133 8.14 20.50 -7.96
N PRO A 134 7.91 20.52 -6.64
CA PRO A 134 7.48 21.73 -5.93
C PRO A 134 8.56 22.82 -5.93
N ASN A 135 9.82 22.43 -6.10
CA ASN A 135 10.98 23.33 -6.09
C ASN A 135 11.32 23.92 -7.47
N ASP A 136 10.68 23.43 -8.53
CA ASP A 136 10.91 23.98 -9.86
C ASP A 136 10.35 25.41 -9.97
N VAL A 137 11.21 26.34 -10.35
CA VAL A 137 10.80 27.70 -10.73
C VAL A 137 10.24 27.66 -12.14
N ILE A 138 8.92 27.44 -12.30
CA ILE A 138 8.29 27.40 -13.62
C ILE A 138 7.56 28.73 -13.89
N LYS A 139 7.85 29.31 -15.04
CA LYS A 139 7.04 30.39 -15.62
C LYS A 139 5.82 29.76 -16.29
N GLY A 140 4.67 29.72 -15.61
CA GLY A 140 3.43 29.21 -16.20
C GLY A 140 2.52 28.44 -15.22
N LYS A 141 1.40 27.93 -15.74
CA LYS A 141 0.43 27.17 -14.95
C LYS A 141 0.95 25.73 -14.68
N ARG A 142 1.10 25.41 -13.42
CA ARG A 142 1.47 24.03 -12.97
C ARG A 142 0.21 23.21 -12.70
N LEU A 143 -0.63 22.98 -13.69
CA LEU A 143 -1.78 22.11 -13.49
C LEU A 143 -1.46 20.72 -13.98
N ARG A 144 -1.35 19.77 -13.06
CA ARG A 144 -1.29 18.35 -13.37
C ARG A 144 -2.56 17.66 -12.89
N ARG A 145 -3.08 16.77 -13.68
CA ARG A 145 -4.24 15.95 -13.35
C ARG A 145 -3.85 14.49 -13.48
N GLY A 146 -4.21 13.69 -12.50
CA GLY A 146 -3.98 12.26 -12.49
C GLY A 146 -5.21 11.52 -12.00
N LEU A 147 -5.33 10.25 -12.38
CA LEU A 147 -6.35 9.33 -11.91
C LEU A 147 -5.65 8.07 -11.42
N VAL A 148 -5.92 7.70 -10.17
CA VAL A 148 -5.44 6.43 -9.59
C VAL A 148 -6.62 5.48 -9.51
N ILE A 149 -6.52 4.34 -10.20
CA ILE A 149 -7.52 3.30 -10.18
C ILE A 149 -6.97 2.13 -9.38
N GLY A 150 -7.77 1.60 -8.48
CA GLY A 150 -7.41 0.40 -7.71
C GLY A 150 -8.67 -0.34 -7.28
N ASP A 151 -8.57 -1.65 -7.17
CA ASP A 151 -9.67 -2.50 -6.71
C ASP A 151 -10.11 -2.17 -5.28
N VAL A 152 -11.31 -2.60 -4.92
CA VAL A 152 -11.77 -2.46 -3.54
C VAL A 152 -10.81 -3.23 -2.62
N GLN A 153 -10.38 -2.58 -1.54
CA GLN A 153 -9.41 -3.12 -0.57
C GLN A 153 -7.96 -3.34 -1.09
N SER A 154 -7.60 -2.75 -2.23
CA SER A 154 -6.25 -2.82 -2.80
C SER A 154 -5.19 -1.97 -2.07
N GLY A 155 -5.43 -1.55 -0.83
CA GLY A 155 -4.48 -0.70 -0.09
C GLY A 155 -4.46 0.78 -0.53
N LYS A 156 -5.51 1.27 -1.23
CA LYS A 156 -5.58 2.67 -1.69
C LYS A 156 -5.32 3.69 -0.58
N THR A 157 -5.80 3.42 0.63
CA THR A 157 -5.57 4.30 1.78
C THR A 157 -4.08 4.42 2.10
N ALA A 158 -3.36 3.30 2.14
CA ALA A 158 -1.92 3.31 2.34
C ALA A 158 -1.18 4.03 1.20
N THR A 159 -1.65 3.88 -0.03
CA THR A 159 -1.07 4.54 -1.19
C THR A 159 -1.22 6.07 -1.14
N TYR A 160 -2.44 6.60 -0.91
CA TYR A 160 -2.59 8.06 -0.88
C TYR A 160 -2.02 8.70 0.39
N ALA A 161 -2.04 8.02 1.54
CA ALA A 161 -1.39 8.49 2.74
C ALA A 161 0.15 8.51 2.58
N GLY A 162 0.71 7.45 2.01
CA GLY A 162 2.13 7.41 1.65
C GLY A 162 2.53 8.49 0.64
N LEU A 163 1.68 8.75 -0.36
CA LEU A 163 1.90 9.82 -1.34
C LEU A 163 1.90 11.20 -0.66
N ILE A 164 1.01 11.46 0.29
CA ILE A 164 0.98 12.69 1.07
C ILE A 164 2.30 12.86 1.86
N CYS A 165 2.77 11.80 2.51
CA CYS A 165 4.03 11.84 3.25
C CYS A 165 5.21 12.15 2.34
N LYS A 166 5.36 11.43 1.23
CA LYS A 166 6.42 11.67 0.23
C LYS A 166 6.33 13.08 -0.39
N ALA A 167 5.12 13.58 -0.66
CA ALA A 167 4.93 14.95 -1.14
C ALA A 167 5.37 15.98 -0.10
N ALA A 168 5.05 15.77 1.18
CA ALA A 168 5.50 16.66 2.27
C ALA A 168 7.02 16.67 2.39
N ASP A 169 7.68 15.50 2.37
CA ASP A 169 9.15 15.38 2.38
C ASP A 169 9.78 16.06 1.15
N ALA A 170 9.13 16.00 -0.01
CA ALA A 170 9.57 16.69 -1.22
C ALA A 170 9.35 18.21 -1.20
N GLY A 171 8.66 18.76 -0.18
CA GLY A 171 8.49 20.20 0.00
C GLY A 171 7.14 20.77 -0.43
N TYR A 172 6.13 19.93 -0.69
CA TYR A 172 4.75 20.40 -0.86
C TYR A 172 4.23 21.01 0.44
N LYS A 173 3.75 22.24 0.39
CA LYS A 173 3.37 23.01 1.58
C LYS A 173 1.90 22.81 1.99
N VAL A 174 1.04 22.45 1.04
CA VAL A 174 -0.40 22.28 1.29
C VAL A 174 -0.89 21.06 0.51
N VAL A 175 -1.59 20.19 1.19
CA VAL A 175 -2.30 19.05 0.59
C VAL A 175 -3.76 19.15 1.02
N ILE A 176 -4.69 19.12 0.05
CA ILE A 176 -6.12 19.18 0.31
C ILE A 176 -6.74 17.86 -0.11
N LEU A 177 -7.25 17.12 0.88
CA LEU A 177 -7.93 15.85 0.66
C LEU A 177 -9.45 16.07 0.60
N LEU A 178 -10.03 15.86 -0.58
CA LEU A 178 -11.48 15.89 -0.77
C LEU A 178 -12.02 14.47 -0.67
N THR A 179 -12.84 14.21 0.33
CA THR A 179 -13.37 12.88 0.64
C THR A 179 -14.82 12.73 0.16
N GLY A 180 -15.43 11.57 0.42
CA GLY A 180 -16.78 11.26 -0.03
C GLY A 180 -17.87 12.21 0.50
N ILE A 181 -18.99 12.25 -0.21
CA ILE A 181 -20.11 13.18 0.02
C ILE A 181 -20.85 12.87 1.34
N THR A 182 -20.85 11.61 1.79
CA THR A 182 -21.55 11.24 3.03
C THR A 182 -20.67 11.51 4.25
N GLU A 183 -21.30 11.96 5.33
CA GLU A 183 -20.58 12.27 6.58
C GLU A 183 -19.87 11.04 7.16
N SER A 184 -20.44 9.85 7.03
CA SER A 184 -19.83 8.60 7.47
C SER A 184 -18.54 8.28 6.71
N LEU A 185 -18.52 8.43 5.39
CA LEU A 185 -17.31 8.23 4.56
C LEU A 185 -16.23 9.27 4.86
N ARG A 186 -16.66 10.52 5.06
CA ARG A 186 -15.75 11.60 5.44
C ARG A 186 -15.08 11.30 6.79
N LYS A 187 -15.89 10.94 7.79
CA LYS A 187 -15.41 10.62 9.14
C LYS A 187 -14.49 9.40 9.13
N GLN A 188 -14.86 8.33 8.43
CA GLN A 188 -14.02 7.14 8.28
C GLN A 188 -12.66 7.47 7.63
N THR A 189 -12.65 8.32 6.60
CA THR A 189 -11.40 8.72 5.95
C THR A 189 -10.57 9.59 6.88
N GLN A 190 -11.21 10.53 7.60
CA GLN A 190 -10.54 11.39 8.57
C GLN A 190 -9.90 10.54 9.69
N GLU A 191 -10.63 9.64 10.31
CA GLU A 191 -10.13 8.74 11.37
C GLU A 191 -8.91 7.94 10.89
N ARG A 192 -8.98 7.33 9.70
CA ARG A 192 -7.84 6.59 9.13
C ARG A 192 -6.62 7.47 8.83
N MET A 193 -6.85 8.70 8.41
CA MET A 193 -5.75 9.65 8.18
C MET A 193 -5.17 10.14 9.50
N GLU A 194 -6.00 10.40 10.51
CA GLU A 194 -5.56 10.77 11.84
C GLU A 194 -4.76 9.65 12.48
N GLU A 195 -5.20 8.40 12.41
CA GLU A 195 -4.44 7.24 12.90
C GLU A 195 -3.08 7.09 12.20
N GLY A 196 -3.05 7.17 10.87
CA GLY A 196 -1.82 7.03 10.09
C GLY A 196 -0.89 8.24 10.17
N LEU A 197 -1.44 9.46 10.25
CA LEU A 197 -0.68 10.70 10.20
C LEU A 197 -0.56 11.41 11.57
N SER A 198 -1.37 11.06 12.58
CA SER A 198 -1.26 11.68 13.93
C SER A 198 0.08 11.38 14.59
N LEU A 199 0.69 10.26 14.27
CA LEU A 199 2.07 9.96 14.66
C LEU A 199 3.09 10.94 14.06
N ILE A 200 2.68 11.72 13.06
CA ILE A 200 3.46 12.79 12.44
C ILE A 200 3.39 14.07 13.26
N HIS A 201 2.31 14.28 14.01
CA HIS A 201 2.08 15.51 14.81
C HIS A 201 2.54 15.45 16.27
N ILE A 202 3.09 14.34 16.75
CA ILE A 202 3.59 14.25 18.13
C ILE A 202 4.98 14.87 18.19
N SER A 203 5.07 16.18 18.15
CA SER A 203 6.01 17.02 18.88
C SER A 203 6.22 18.43 18.30
N GLU A 204 5.16 19.21 18.15
CA GLU A 204 5.38 20.64 18.41
C GLU A 204 4.86 20.93 19.82
N PRO A 205 5.74 21.29 20.77
CA PRO A 205 5.28 21.91 22.00
C PRO A 205 4.60 23.20 21.56
N THR A 206 3.29 23.27 21.76
CA THR A 206 2.56 24.52 21.68
C THR A 206 3.28 25.53 22.54
N ARG A 207 4.08 26.42 21.95
CA ARG A 207 4.50 27.63 22.63
C ARG A 207 3.22 28.44 22.80
N GLN A 208 2.58 28.28 23.95
CA GLN A 208 1.66 29.28 24.44
C GLN A 208 2.45 30.59 24.51
N ALA A 209 2.12 31.51 23.62
CA ALA A 209 2.52 32.88 23.80
C ALA A 209 1.83 33.36 25.08
N GLU A 210 2.60 33.49 26.19
CA GLU A 210 2.17 34.30 27.29
C GLU A 210 2.09 35.76 26.82
N ILE A 211 0.88 36.31 26.90
CA ILE A 211 0.60 37.71 26.75
C ILE A 211 0.77 38.38 28.12
#